data_b5f3af784ab7819edcd5edbf76b9d29e
#
_entry.id   b5f3af784ab7819edcd5edbf76b9d29e
#
_cell.length_a   1.000
_cell.length_b   1.000
_cell.length_c   1.000
_cell.angle_alpha   90.00
_cell.angle_beta   90.00
_cell.angle_gamma   90.00
#
_symmetry.space_group_name_H-M   'P 1'
#
loop_
_entity.id
_entity.type
_entity.pdbx_description
1 polymer ?
#
loop_
_entity_poly.entity_id
_entity_poly.type
_entity_poly.pdbx_seq_one_letter_code
_entity_poly.pdbx_strand_id
1 'polypeptide(L)'
;MRIAVISDTHDRFPPLLPDRLKGADEIWHLGDVCDPMTLEAFAHLGPPLFVVRGNCDVHPGWPESRALEREGVNFLLTHVPTSRVPPGFAAVLHGHTHVPRDEEINGVRWLNPAASHGRAARARRLRG
;
A
#
# COMPACT_ATOMS: atom_id res chain seq x y z
N MET A 1 -3.68 -16.03 3.49
CA MET A 1 -4.21 -14.75 2.97
C MET A 1 -3.17 -14.07 2.12
N ARG A 2 -3.59 -13.56 0.98
CA ARG A 2 -2.74 -12.81 0.06
C ARG A 2 -3.19 -11.37 0.02
N ILE A 3 -2.26 -10.45 0.25
CA ILE A 3 -2.54 -9.02 0.26
C ILE A 3 -1.71 -8.38 -0.85
N ALA A 4 -2.37 -7.68 -1.76
CA ALA A 4 -1.69 -6.92 -2.79
C ALA A 4 -1.41 -5.51 -2.25
N VAL A 5 -0.15 -5.13 -2.26
CA VAL A 5 0.30 -3.82 -1.75
C VAL A 5 0.76 -2.97 -2.92
N ILE A 6 0.16 -1.79 -3.05
CA ILE A 6 0.49 -0.83 -4.10
C ILE A 6 0.66 0.57 -3.49
N SER A 7 1.34 1.47 -4.19
CA SER A 7 1.51 2.84 -3.74
C SER A 7 1.87 3.78 -4.89
N ASP A 8 1.71 5.07 -4.67
CA ASP A 8 2.22 6.13 -5.54
C ASP A 8 1.77 5.97 -7.00
N THR A 9 0.49 5.69 -7.18
CA THR A 9 -0.09 5.50 -8.53
C THR A 9 -0.27 6.82 -9.28
N HIS A 10 -0.41 7.94 -8.58
CA HIS A 10 -0.49 9.29 -9.16
C HIS A 10 -1.45 9.37 -10.36
N ASP A 11 -2.75 9.11 -10.09
CA ASP A 11 -3.84 9.14 -11.08
C ASP A 11 -3.73 8.10 -12.19
N ARG A 12 -2.90 7.09 -12.03
CA ARG A 12 -2.73 6.05 -13.04
C ARG A 12 -3.37 4.74 -12.61
N PHE A 13 -3.99 4.10 -13.57
CA PHE A 13 -4.50 2.74 -13.43
C PHE A 13 -3.93 1.93 -14.59
N PRO A 14 -2.71 1.37 -14.43
CA PRO A 14 -2.04 0.67 -15.53
C PRO A 14 -2.89 -0.50 -16.06
N PRO A 15 -2.94 -0.72 -17.38
CA PRO A 15 -3.78 -1.78 -17.96
C PRO A 15 -3.46 -3.19 -17.45
N LEU A 16 -2.21 -3.46 -17.08
CA LEU A 16 -1.81 -4.77 -16.57
C LEU A 16 -1.99 -4.94 -15.07
N LEU A 17 -2.41 -3.88 -14.37
CA LEU A 17 -2.55 -3.93 -12.92
C LEU A 17 -3.59 -4.94 -12.45
N PRO A 18 -4.78 -5.09 -13.10
CA PRO A 18 -5.73 -6.09 -12.69
C PRO A 18 -5.17 -7.51 -12.67
N ASP A 19 -4.36 -7.87 -13.66
CA ASP A 19 -3.73 -9.19 -13.70
C ASP A 19 -2.74 -9.39 -12.55
N ARG A 20 -2.01 -8.33 -12.18
CA ARG A 20 -1.06 -8.38 -11.07
C ARG A 20 -1.74 -8.52 -9.72
N LEU A 21 -2.97 -8.02 -9.60
CA LEU A 21 -3.76 -8.07 -8.37
C LEU A 21 -4.65 -9.31 -8.29
N LYS A 22 -4.69 -10.10 -9.34
CA LYS A 22 -5.53 -11.30 -9.41
C LYS A 22 -5.18 -12.30 -8.31
N GLY A 23 -6.21 -12.77 -7.63
CA GLY A 23 -6.04 -13.72 -6.53
C GLY A 23 -5.67 -13.10 -5.19
N ALA A 24 -5.65 -11.77 -5.09
CA ALA A 24 -5.49 -11.10 -3.80
C ALA A 24 -6.79 -11.15 -3.01
N ASP A 25 -6.66 -11.31 -1.70
CA ASP A 25 -7.81 -11.25 -0.79
C ASP A 25 -8.16 -9.81 -0.40
N GLU A 26 -7.14 -8.95 -0.33
CA GLU A 26 -7.29 -7.52 -0.06
C GLU A 26 -6.29 -6.72 -0.88
N ILE A 27 -6.61 -5.44 -1.08
CA ILE A 27 -5.71 -4.48 -1.73
C ILE A 27 -5.41 -3.36 -0.73
N TRP A 28 -4.15 -3.11 -0.46
CA TRP A 28 -3.69 -2.04 0.41
C TRP A 28 -2.94 -0.99 -0.41
N HIS A 29 -3.49 0.21 -0.47
CA HIS A 29 -2.87 1.34 -1.17
C HIS A 29 -2.20 2.26 -0.16
N LEU A 30 -0.91 2.47 -0.33
CA LEU A 30 -0.07 3.20 0.64
C LEU A 30 0.05 4.70 0.34
N GLY A 31 -0.90 5.25 -0.42
CA GLY A 31 -1.00 6.69 -0.62
C GLY A 31 -0.48 7.20 -1.95
N ASP A 32 -0.73 8.48 -2.20
CA ASP A 32 -0.49 9.18 -3.46
C ASP A 32 -1.30 8.60 -4.62
N VAL A 33 -2.58 8.44 -4.38
CA VAL A 33 -3.58 8.17 -5.42
C VAL A 33 -3.82 9.42 -6.26
N CYS A 34 -3.83 10.57 -5.62
CA CYS A 34 -4.13 11.93 -6.10
C CYS A 34 -5.63 12.12 -6.37
N ASP A 35 -6.15 11.78 -7.54
CA ASP A 35 -7.56 11.93 -7.82
C ASP A 35 -8.36 10.75 -7.23
N PRO A 36 -9.33 11.01 -6.31
CA PRO A 36 -10.16 9.95 -5.74
C PRO A 36 -10.93 9.12 -6.77
N MET A 37 -11.22 9.66 -7.94
CA MET A 37 -11.89 8.93 -9.00
C MET A 37 -11.09 7.72 -9.49
N THR A 38 -9.76 7.78 -9.39
CA THR A 38 -8.90 6.66 -9.74
C THR A 38 -9.13 5.46 -8.82
N LEU A 39 -9.53 5.70 -7.56
CA LEU A 39 -9.82 4.63 -6.61
C LEU A 39 -11.02 3.79 -7.00
N GLU A 40 -11.98 4.34 -7.74
CA GLU A 40 -13.13 3.55 -8.19
C GLU A 40 -12.67 2.39 -9.06
N ALA A 41 -11.65 2.60 -9.88
CA ALA A 41 -11.09 1.53 -10.70
C ALA A 41 -10.51 0.40 -9.84
N PHE A 42 -9.84 0.74 -8.74
CA PHE A 42 -9.33 -0.25 -7.80
C PHE A 42 -10.47 -0.96 -7.06
N ALA A 43 -11.50 -0.22 -6.66
CA ALA A 43 -12.64 -0.79 -5.94
C ALA A 43 -13.42 -1.80 -6.79
N HIS A 44 -13.45 -1.61 -8.12
CA HIS A 44 -14.12 -2.53 -9.03
C HIS A 44 -13.38 -3.84 -9.26
N LEU A 45 -12.19 -4.01 -8.74
CA LEU A 45 -11.43 -5.26 -8.87
C LEU A 45 -11.96 -6.39 -7.98
N GLY A 46 -12.84 -6.08 -7.04
CA GLY A 46 -13.50 -7.05 -6.18
C GLY A 46 -12.96 -7.14 -4.76
N PRO A 47 -11.64 -7.28 -4.52
CA PRO A 47 -11.13 -7.35 -3.15
C PRO A 47 -11.35 -6.06 -2.37
N PRO A 48 -11.56 -6.14 -1.04
CA PRO A 48 -11.62 -4.94 -0.21
C PRO A 48 -10.38 -4.08 -0.35
N LEU A 49 -10.58 -2.77 -0.40
CA LEU A 49 -9.52 -1.78 -0.57
C LEU A 49 -9.33 -0.96 0.70
N PHE A 50 -8.09 -0.90 1.18
CA PHE A 50 -7.70 -0.06 2.31
C PHE A 50 -6.67 0.96 1.83
N VAL A 51 -6.85 2.23 2.20
CA VAL A 51 -6.02 3.33 1.71
C VAL A 51 -5.48 4.14 2.88
N VAL A 52 -4.22 4.54 2.81
CA VAL A 52 -3.67 5.60 3.65
C VAL A 52 -3.40 6.82 2.79
N ARG A 53 -3.48 8.01 3.40
CA ARG A 53 -3.33 9.28 2.68
C ARG A 53 -1.87 9.60 2.42
N GLY A 54 -1.53 9.85 1.14
CA GLY A 54 -0.24 10.36 0.76
C GLY A 54 -0.20 11.89 0.70
N ASN A 55 0.96 12.43 0.37
CA ASN A 55 1.17 13.88 0.36
C ASN A 55 0.45 14.60 -0.80
N CYS A 56 0.11 13.89 -1.89
CA CYS A 56 -0.70 14.49 -2.96
C CYS A 56 -2.21 14.25 -2.79
N ASP A 57 -2.61 13.48 -1.77
CA ASP A 57 -4.01 13.16 -1.56
C ASP A 57 -4.70 14.24 -0.75
N VAL A 58 -5.90 14.63 -1.18
CA VAL A 58 -6.69 15.67 -0.51
C VAL A 58 -7.98 15.12 0.11
N HIS A 59 -8.21 13.82 0.00
CA HIS A 59 -9.44 13.21 0.52
C HIS A 59 -9.42 13.16 2.05
N PRO A 60 -10.32 13.89 2.74
CA PRO A 60 -10.27 14.01 4.19
C PRO A 60 -10.63 12.71 4.93
N GLY A 61 -11.29 11.77 4.27
CA GLY A 61 -11.67 10.51 4.87
C GLY A 61 -10.55 9.46 4.92
N TRP A 62 -9.42 9.71 4.27
CA TRP A 62 -8.31 8.76 4.29
C TRP A 62 -7.38 9.06 5.46
N PRO A 63 -7.09 8.07 6.31
CA PRO A 63 -6.17 8.28 7.44
C PRO A 63 -4.72 8.38 6.96
N GLU A 64 -3.90 9.09 7.72
CA GLU A 64 -2.47 9.18 7.44
C GLU A 64 -1.74 7.87 7.73
N SER A 65 -2.25 7.08 8.66
CA SER A 65 -1.73 5.76 8.98
C SER A 65 -2.85 4.83 9.42
N ARG A 66 -2.63 3.54 9.27
CA ARG A 66 -3.57 2.50 9.72
C ARG A 66 -2.82 1.35 10.34
N ALA A 67 -3.39 0.81 11.41
CA ALA A 67 -2.94 -0.45 11.99
C ALA A 67 -3.94 -1.53 11.56
N LEU A 68 -3.46 -2.55 10.89
CA LEU A 68 -4.27 -3.68 10.45
C LEU A 68 -3.69 -4.98 10.99
N GLU A 69 -4.55 -5.83 11.54
CA GLU A 69 -4.17 -7.19 11.93
C GLU A 69 -4.73 -8.18 10.94
N ARG A 70 -3.88 -9.11 10.48
CA ARG A 70 -4.31 -10.22 9.63
C ARG A 70 -3.59 -11.48 10.05
N GLU A 71 -4.37 -12.51 10.38
CA GLU A 71 -3.86 -13.82 10.80
C GLU A 71 -2.87 -13.72 11.97
N GLY A 72 -3.16 -12.85 12.94
CA GLY A 72 -2.33 -12.65 14.13
C GLY A 72 -1.09 -11.79 13.91
N VAL A 73 -0.92 -11.23 12.72
CA VAL A 73 0.22 -10.36 12.39
C VAL A 73 -0.25 -8.92 12.31
N ASN A 74 0.42 -8.03 13.01
CA ASN A 74 0.11 -6.61 13.03
C ASN A 74 0.95 -5.85 12.01
N PHE A 75 0.27 -5.11 11.12
CA PHE A 75 0.87 -4.30 10.07
C PHE A 75 0.58 -2.83 10.32
N LEU A 76 1.61 -2.00 10.19
CA LEU A 76 1.46 -0.54 10.19
C LEU A 76 1.58 -0.04 8.75
N LEU A 77 0.52 0.61 8.27
CA LEU A 77 0.49 1.23 6.95
C LEU A 77 0.65 2.73 7.09
N THR A 78 1.59 3.31 6.35
CA THR A 78 1.82 4.75 6.32
C THR A 78 2.38 5.13 4.96
N HIS A 79 2.12 6.36 4.48
CA HIS A 79 2.69 6.78 3.20
C HIS A 79 4.17 7.12 3.35
N VAL A 80 4.50 7.95 4.32
CA VAL A 80 5.88 8.36 4.59
C VAL A 80 6.49 7.41 5.61
N PRO A 81 7.70 6.87 5.33
CA PRO A 81 8.33 5.98 6.29
C PRO A 81 8.60 6.68 7.62
N THR A 82 8.27 6.00 8.70
CA THR A 82 8.51 6.52 10.05
C THR A 82 9.86 6.06 10.58
N SER A 83 10.49 6.86 11.43
CA SER A 83 11.73 6.49 12.09
C SER A 83 11.49 5.65 13.35
N ARG A 84 10.26 5.65 13.88
CA ARG A 84 9.89 4.93 15.09
C ARG A 84 8.66 4.07 14.82
N VAL A 85 8.74 2.82 15.26
CA VAL A 85 7.63 1.88 15.16
C VAL A 85 7.15 1.57 16.57
N PRO A 86 5.86 1.76 16.86
CA PRO A 86 5.31 1.32 18.14
C PRO A 86 5.52 -0.18 18.34
N PRO A 87 5.66 -0.65 19.57
CA PRO A 87 5.83 -2.09 19.82
C PRO A 87 4.61 -2.88 19.37
N GLY A 88 4.85 -4.12 18.97
CA GLY A 88 3.79 -5.05 18.56
C GLY A 88 3.55 -5.15 17.07
N PHE A 89 4.18 -4.32 16.25
CA PHE A 89 4.09 -4.41 14.80
C PHE A 89 5.17 -5.32 14.23
N ALA A 90 4.78 -6.25 13.36
CA ALA A 90 5.71 -7.14 12.68
C ALA A 90 6.21 -6.54 11.37
N ALA A 91 5.46 -5.61 10.78
CA ALA A 91 5.80 -5.02 9.50
C ALA A 91 5.32 -3.57 9.40
N VAL A 92 6.08 -2.75 8.70
CA VAL A 92 5.71 -1.40 8.27
C VAL A 92 5.70 -1.37 6.75
N LEU A 93 4.59 -0.94 6.18
CA LEU A 93 4.41 -0.81 4.74
C LEU A 93 4.29 0.67 4.42
N HIS A 94 5.10 1.14 3.49
CA HIS A 94 5.12 2.55 3.13
C HIS A 94 5.35 2.78 1.64
N GLY A 95 5.12 4.01 1.19
CA GLY A 95 5.42 4.47 -0.16
C GLY A 95 6.38 5.65 -0.12
N HIS A 96 6.03 6.70 -0.84
CA HIS A 96 6.65 8.02 -0.87
C HIS A 96 8.04 8.09 -1.52
N THR A 97 8.98 7.25 -1.14
CA THR A 97 10.37 7.34 -1.63
C THR A 97 10.54 6.92 -3.09
N HIS A 98 9.58 6.19 -3.64
CA HIS A 98 9.61 5.58 -4.98
C HIS A 98 10.77 4.58 -5.16
N VAL A 99 11.35 4.13 -4.06
CA VAL A 99 12.44 3.15 -4.06
C VAL A 99 11.91 1.82 -3.50
N PRO A 100 12.04 0.72 -4.24
CA PRO A 100 11.66 -0.58 -3.71
C PRO A 100 12.41 -0.89 -2.43
N ARG A 101 11.69 -1.44 -1.45
CA ARG A 101 12.27 -1.81 -0.16
C ARG A 101 11.65 -3.12 0.29
N ASP A 102 12.48 -4.01 0.77
CA ASP A 102 12.04 -5.23 1.44
C ASP A 102 13.21 -5.68 2.32
N GLU A 103 13.20 -5.26 3.58
CA GLU A 103 14.28 -5.54 4.51
C GLU A 103 13.74 -5.71 5.93
N GLU A 104 14.50 -6.38 6.78
CA GLU A 104 14.18 -6.54 8.18
C GLU A 104 15.20 -5.78 9.03
N ILE A 105 14.68 -4.94 9.94
CA ILE A 105 15.49 -4.16 10.87
C ILE A 105 14.90 -4.36 12.26
N ASN A 106 15.71 -4.86 13.19
CA ASN A 106 15.31 -5.08 14.58
C ASN A 106 14.00 -5.88 14.71
N GLY A 107 13.85 -6.91 13.89
CA GLY A 107 12.67 -7.79 13.93
C GLY A 107 11.44 -7.24 13.23
N VAL A 108 11.52 -6.06 12.60
CA VAL A 108 10.43 -5.45 11.85
C VAL A 108 10.73 -5.49 10.36
N ARG A 109 9.79 -5.99 9.58
CA ARG A 109 9.91 -5.99 8.12
C ARG A 109 9.45 -4.64 7.57
N TRP A 110 10.27 -4.04 6.72
CA TRP A 110 9.97 -2.78 6.04
C TRP A 110 9.76 -3.05 4.56
N LEU A 111 8.59 -2.67 4.05
CA LEU A 111 8.21 -2.96 2.67
C LEU A 111 7.71 -1.71 1.97
N ASN A 112 8.27 -1.43 0.80
CA ASN A 112 7.79 -0.42 -0.12
C ASN A 112 7.66 -1.08 -1.51
N PRO A 113 6.43 -1.21 -2.06
CA PRO A 113 6.25 -1.80 -3.39
C PRO A 113 6.83 -0.93 -4.49
N ALA A 114 7.00 0.35 -4.22
CA ALA A 114 7.44 1.39 -5.15
C ALA A 114 6.52 1.55 -6.37
N ALA A 115 6.61 2.73 -6.98
CA ALA A 115 6.02 2.99 -8.28
C ALA A 115 7.07 3.70 -9.13
N SER A 116 7.01 3.49 -10.45
CA SER A 116 7.88 4.20 -11.38
C SER A 116 7.09 5.31 -12.04
N HIS A 117 7.64 6.51 -12.09
CA HIS A 117 7.02 7.61 -12.83
C HIS A 117 6.79 7.22 -14.28
N GLY A 118 5.58 7.45 -14.78
CA GLY A 118 5.23 7.13 -16.14
C GLY A 118 5.06 5.65 -16.45
N ARG A 119 5.20 4.78 -15.45
CA ARG A 119 5.07 3.33 -15.59
C ARG A 119 4.00 2.78 -14.68
N ALA A 120 3.65 1.51 -14.88
CA ALA A 120 2.73 0.81 -14.03
C ALA A 120 3.25 0.75 -12.59
N ALA A 121 2.35 0.94 -11.62
CA ALA A 121 2.67 0.71 -10.23
C ALA A 121 2.97 -0.77 -10.01
N ARG A 122 3.92 -1.05 -9.13
CA ARG A 122 4.23 -2.42 -8.73
C ARG A 122 3.22 -2.89 -7.70
N ALA A 123 2.84 -4.14 -7.80
CA ALA A 123 2.03 -4.80 -6.79
C ALA A 123 2.88 -5.90 -6.15
N ARG A 124 2.87 -5.95 -4.84
CA ARG A 124 3.48 -7.03 -4.08
C ARG A 124 2.41 -7.76 -3.31
N ARG A 125 2.61 -9.05 -3.14
CA ARG A 125 1.72 -9.88 -2.36
C ARG A 125 2.39 -10.27 -1.06
N LEU A 126 1.66 -10.08 0.03
CA LEU A 126 2.07 -10.53 1.35
C LEU A 126 1.24 -11.75 1.71
N ARG A 127 1.86 -12.67 2.42
CA ARG A 127 1.18 -13.81 3.04
C ARG A 127 1.22 -13.61 4.54
N GLY A 128 0.05 -13.57 5.12
CA GLY A 128 -0.10 -13.46 6.55
C GLY A 128 0.18 -14.75 7.27
#